data_4b43f3030b4cc6b1e14a458e01a2ea75
#
_entry.id   4b43f3030b4cc6b1e14a458e01a2ea75
#
_cell.length_a   1.000
_cell.length_b   1.000
_cell.length_c   1.000
_cell.angle_alpha   90.00
_cell.angle_beta   90.00
_cell.angle_gamma   90.00
#
_symmetry.space_group_name_H-M   'P 1'
#
loop_
_entity.id
_entity.type
_entity.pdbx_description
1 polymer ?
#
loop_
_entity_poly.entity_id
_entity_poly.type
_entity_poly.pdbx_seq_one_letter_code
_entity_poly.pdbx_strand_id
1 'polypeptide(L)'
;MLVILTILIPVLLGVVAMAVDISTFDWTWSRMQSAADAAVLAGCSNLPTSPSRAIATASAYAVTDGMLASEISTPTVAADSLSMSITLSRSVPYYFGRVLGLTASPVVVTATAGLFTTGSVTGSMPIGLSSQTTYAYGQSITLQPGGGTANSWGALALGCTGANCYSNNLANGYSGTLTVGDIVPNDPGSKTGPTSTGIASRIAAGESGDPGGTWSNHTMTDQRAVIVPVVDWTGCNGSCTGPIMGFSAIWVTGANGGAINIVFIGSAASGTTPSRTAANFGTYRAVLVN
;
A
#
# COMPACT_ATOMS: atom_id res chain seq x y z
N MET A 1 33.46 23.19 53.96
CA MET A 1 32.29 22.45 53.55
C MET A 1 31.20 23.34 52.97
N LEU A 2 30.79 24.42 53.65
CA LEU A 2 29.69 25.30 53.22
C LEU A 2 29.95 25.92 51.83
N VAL A 3 31.17 26.42 51.55
CA VAL A 3 31.55 27.03 50.27
C VAL A 3 31.46 26.04 49.10
N ILE A 4 31.86 24.79 49.32
CA ILE A 4 31.76 23.75 48.29
C ILE A 4 30.31 23.43 47.96
N LEU A 5 29.45 23.37 48.98
CA LEU A 5 28.02 23.12 48.79
C LEU A 5 27.32 24.28 48.07
N THR A 6 27.71 25.53 48.35
CA THR A 6 27.17 26.73 47.70
C THR A 6 27.47 26.81 46.20
N ILE A 7 28.60 26.24 45.77
CA ILE A 7 28.98 26.15 44.36
C ILE A 7 28.35 24.91 43.69
N LEU A 8 28.32 23.77 44.40
CA LEU A 8 27.85 22.48 43.85
C LEU A 8 26.34 22.50 43.55
N ILE A 9 25.52 23.12 44.41
CA ILE A 9 24.06 23.17 44.23
C ILE A 9 23.67 23.91 42.92
N PRO A 10 24.16 25.14 42.63
CA PRO A 10 23.87 25.80 41.36
C PRO A 10 24.32 25.03 40.11
N VAL A 11 25.47 24.34 40.18
CA VAL A 11 25.94 23.53 39.09
C VAL A 11 25.02 22.32 38.83
N LEU A 12 24.62 21.62 39.90
CA LEU A 12 23.66 20.51 39.76
C LEU A 12 22.30 20.98 39.25
N LEU A 13 21.80 22.11 39.72
CA LEU A 13 20.56 22.70 39.22
C LEU A 13 20.68 23.08 37.74
N GLY A 14 21.82 23.61 37.30
CA GLY A 14 22.10 23.91 35.89
C GLY A 14 22.08 22.66 34.98
N VAL A 15 22.65 21.55 35.46
CA VAL A 15 22.64 20.27 34.74
C VAL A 15 21.20 19.73 34.61
N VAL A 16 20.43 19.74 35.70
CA VAL A 16 19.02 19.32 35.69
C VAL A 16 18.19 20.20 34.76
N ALA A 17 18.39 21.50 34.79
CA ALA A 17 17.73 22.46 33.92
C ALA A 17 17.99 22.19 32.44
N MET A 18 19.24 21.94 32.07
CA MET A 18 19.62 21.56 30.70
C MET A 18 18.98 20.23 30.29
N ALA A 19 18.94 19.24 31.17
CA ALA A 19 18.32 17.95 30.90
C ALA A 19 16.81 18.09 30.57
N VAL A 20 16.09 18.99 31.26
CA VAL A 20 14.67 19.26 30.99
C VAL A 20 14.47 19.89 29.61
N ASP A 21 15.28 20.89 29.24
CA ASP A 21 15.18 21.53 27.94
C ASP A 21 15.46 20.52 26.81
N ILE A 22 16.54 19.72 26.92
CA ILE A 22 16.89 18.66 25.94
C ILE A 22 15.75 17.64 25.83
N SER A 23 15.22 17.15 26.95
CA SER A 23 14.15 16.17 26.95
C SER A 23 12.87 16.70 26.26
N THR A 24 12.57 17.98 26.41
CA THR A 24 11.43 18.63 25.77
C THR A 24 11.63 18.68 24.24
N PHE A 25 12.84 18.98 23.77
CA PHE A 25 13.18 18.96 22.37
C PHE A 25 13.07 17.56 21.78
N ASP A 26 13.67 16.55 22.43
CA ASP A 26 13.66 15.16 21.98
C ASP A 26 12.23 14.59 21.90
N TRP A 27 11.42 14.88 22.93
CA TRP A 27 10.02 14.48 22.95
C TRP A 27 9.23 15.13 21.80
N THR A 28 9.44 16.44 21.57
CA THR A 28 8.78 17.17 20.49
C THR A 28 9.21 16.64 19.13
N TRP A 29 10.51 16.41 18.95
CA TRP A 29 11.06 15.86 17.72
C TRP A 29 10.47 14.48 17.42
N SER A 30 10.47 13.56 18.38
CA SER A 30 9.95 12.21 18.22
C SER A 30 8.45 12.22 17.87
N ARG A 31 7.67 13.07 18.53
CA ARG A 31 6.23 13.20 18.24
C ARG A 31 5.97 13.79 16.86
N MET A 32 6.71 14.80 16.46
CA MET A 32 6.60 15.41 15.13
C MET A 32 7.04 14.43 14.04
N GLN A 33 8.12 13.66 14.27
CA GLN A 33 8.58 12.65 13.31
C GLN A 33 7.51 11.57 13.12
N SER A 34 6.90 11.06 14.19
CA SER A 34 5.82 10.09 14.10
C SER A 34 4.61 10.62 13.33
N ALA A 35 4.25 11.89 13.53
CA ALA A 35 3.16 12.54 12.80
C ALA A 35 3.51 12.71 11.30
N ALA A 36 4.75 13.09 10.98
CA ALA A 36 5.21 13.22 9.61
C ALA A 36 5.21 11.85 8.87
N ASP A 37 5.71 10.80 9.53
CA ASP A 37 5.74 9.44 9.00
C ASP A 37 4.32 8.90 8.72
N ALA A 38 3.40 9.06 9.67
CA ALA A 38 2.01 8.67 9.49
C ALA A 38 1.32 9.45 8.36
N ALA A 39 1.53 10.77 8.32
CA ALA A 39 0.95 11.65 7.33
C ALA A 39 1.41 11.31 5.90
N VAL A 40 2.72 11.10 5.71
CA VAL A 40 3.27 10.80 4.38
C VAL A 40 2.85 9.41 3.90
N LEU A 41 2.76 8.42 4.79
CA LEU A 41 2.25 7.08 4.44
C LEU A 41 0.76 7.14 4.03
N ALA A 42 -0.06 7.87 4.80
CA ALA A 42 -1.47 8.05 4.49
C ALA A 42 -1.68 8.77 3.16
N GLY A 43 -0.92 9.85 2.90
CA GLY A 43 -0.95 10.57 1.64
C GLY A 43 -0.53 9.69 0.46
N CYS A 44 0.56 8.94 0.62
CA CYS A 44 1.13 8.08 -0.41
C CYS A 44 0.14 7.00 -0.91
N SER A 45 -0.84 6.60 -0.09
CA SER A 45 -1.88 5.65 -0.49
C SER A 45 -2.77 6.14 -1.65
N ASN A 46 -2.80 7.45 -1.91
CA ASN A 46 -3.55 8.05 -3.03
C ASN A 46 -2.73 8.18 -4.33
N LEU A 47 -1.45 7.83 -4.28
CA LEU A 47 -0.57 7.84 -5.45
C LEU A 47 -0.63 6.49 -6.20
N PRO A 48 -0.30 6.47 -7.49
CA PRO A 48 0.03 7.60 -8.37
C PRO A 48 -1.21 8.32 -8.94
N THR A 49 -2.42 7.85 -8.62
CA THR A 49 -3.67 8.21 -9.31
C THR A 49 -4.17 9.62 -9.00
N SER A 50 -3.93 10.13 -7.80
CA SER A 50 -4.45 11.44 -7.37
C SER A 50 -3.45 12.21 -6.51
N PRO A 51 -2.44 12.89 -7.11
CA PRO A 51 -1.45 13.67 -6.37
C PRO A 51 -2.05 14.77 -5.49
N SER A 52 -3.10 15.44 -5.96
CA SER A 52 -3.79 16.49 -5.18
C SER A 52 -4.47 15.92 -3.94
N ARG A 53 -5.10 14.74 -4.06
CA ARG A 53 -5.70 14.04 -2.92
C ARG A 53 -4.63 13.53 -1.95
N ALA A 54 -3.50 13.09 -2.46
CA ALA A 54 -2.36 12.68 -1.64
C ALA A 54 -1.89 13.83 -0.73
N ILE A 55 -1.70 15.02 -1.29
CA ILE A 55 -1.32 16.24 -0.56
C ILE A 55 -2.36 16.58 0.52
N ALA A 56 -3.65 16.60 0.15
CA ALA A 56 -4.73 16.90 1.09
C ALA A 56 -4.81 15.88 2.23
N THR A 57 -4.68 14.59 1.92
CA THR A 57 -4.69 13.51 2.92
C THR A 57 -3.52 13.62 3.87
N ALA A 58 -2.29 13.83 3.37
CA ALA A 58 -1.11 13.99 4.21
C ALA A 58 -1.27 15.18 5.18
N SER A 59 -1.73 16.33 4.68
CA SER A 59 -1.97 17.50 5.53
C SER A 59 -3.04 17.24 6.61
N ALA A 60 -4.14 16.58 6.26
CA ALA A 60 -5.22 16.25 7.19
C ALA A 60 -4.75 15.29 8.29
N TYR A 61 -3.96 14.27 7.95
CA TYR A 61 -3.39 13.34 8.92
C TYR A 61 -2.43 14.04 9.89
N ALA A 62 -1.53 14.89 9.39
CA ALA A 62 -0.63 15.67 10.25
C ALA A 62 -1.42 16.52 11.28
N VAL A 63 -2.53 17.14 10.86
CA VAL A 63 -3.41 17.89 11.77
C VAL A 63 -4.08 16.96 12.79
N THR A 64 -4.57 15.80 12.38
CA THR A 64 -5.18 14.80 13.27
C THR A 64 -4.18 14.32 14.33
N ASP A 65 -2.90 14.20 13.98
CA ASP A 65 -1.81 13.82 14.88
C ASP A 65 -1.27 14.99 15.73
N GLY A 66 -1.98 16.13 15.75
CA GLY A 66 -1.75 17.25 16.66
C GLY A 66 -0.78 18.30 16.15
N MET A 67 -0.56 18.38 14.82
CA MET A 67 0.17 19.48 14.21
C MET A 67 -0.78 20.62 13.87
N LEU A 68 -0.31 21.87 14.07
CA LEU A 68 -1.03 23.04 13.60
C LEU A 68 -0.83 23.20 12.09
N ALA A 69 -1.82 23.71 11.39
CA ALA A 69 -1.71 23.97 9.95
C ALA A 69 -0.53 24.87 9.58
N SER A 70 -0.16 25.82 10.46
CA SER A 70 1.00 26.72 10.30
C SER A 70 2.36 26.01 10.48
N GLU A 71 2.39 24.81 11.04
CA GLU A 71 3.60 24.00 11.26
C GLU A 71 3.87 23.04 10.10
N ILE A 72 2.92 22.92 9.18
CA ILE A 72 2.96 21.98 8.06
C ILE A 72 3.36 22.74 6.78
N SER A 73 4.53 22.43 6.23
CA SER A 73 4.86 22.84 4.87
C SER A 73 4.00 22.06 3.87
N THR A 74 3.59 22.68 2.76
CA THR A 74 2.82 21.98 1.72
C THR A 74 3.53 20.69 1.32
N PRO A 75 2.90 19.51 1.45
CA PRO A 75 3.53 18.27 1.03
C PRO A 75 3.85 18.29 -0.45
N THR A 76 4.97 17.71 -0.84
CA THR A 76 5.44 17.65 -2.22
C THR A 76 5.33 16.23 -2.76
N VAL A 77 4.87 16.11 -4.00
CA VAL A 77 4.83 14.83 -4.74
C VAL A 77 5.88 14.88 -5.83
N ALA A 78 6.66 13.81 -5.97
CA ALA A 78 7.66 13.70 -7.02
C ALA A 78 7.02 13.70 -8.42
N ALA A 79 7.80 14.09 -9.45
CA ALA A 79 7.31 14.23 -10.82
C ALA A 79 6.77 12.92 -11.41
N ASP A 80 7.30 11.77 -10.98
CA ASP A 80 6.84 10.44 -11.36
C ASP A 80 5.58 9.98 -10.61
N SER A 81 5.11 10.77 -9.63
CA SER A 81 4.00 10.46 -8.72
C SER A 81 4.19 9.15 -7.93
N LEU A 82 5.42 8.68 -7.75
CA LEU A 82 5.72 7.45 -7.01
C LEU A 82 6.27 7.70 -5.60
N SER A 83 6.46 8.95 -5.22
CA SER A 83 6.87 9.30 -3.86
C SER A 83 6.35 10.67 -3.45
N MET A 84 6.26 10.87 -2.14
CA MET A 84 5.93 12.18 -1.57
C MET A 84 6.70 12.44 -0.29
N SER A 85 6.87 13.72 0.03
CA SER A 85 7.55 14.18 1.24
C SER A 85 6.71 15.23 1.95
N ILE A 86 6.83 15.26 3.29
CA ILE A 86 6.25 16.30 4.15
C ILE A 86 7.32 16.83 5.09
N THR A 87 7.31 18.13 5.33
CA THR A 87 8.17 18.77 6.34
C THR A 87 7.31 19.47 7.37
N LEU A 88 7.59 19.22 8.65
CA LEU A 88 6.94 19.86 9.79
C LEU A 88 7.97 20.70 10.52
N SER A 89 7.54 21.88 11.02
CA SER A 89 8.41 22.80 11.75
C SER A 89 7.66 23.41 12.92
N ARG A 90 8.21 23.28 14.14
CA ARG A 90 7.66 23.86 15.37
C ARG A 90 8.75 24.60 16.14
N SER A 91 8.45 25.81 16.58
CA SER A 91 9.32 26.55 17.49
C SER A 91 9.08 26.08 18.92
N VAL A 92 10.09 25.50 19.55
CA VAL A 92 10.04 24.97 20.91
C VAL A 92 10.74 25.97 21.85
N PRO A 93 10.06 26.51 22.86
CA PRO A 93 10.66 27.44 23.80
C PRO A 93 11.61 26.70 24.76
N TYR A 94 12.71 27.35 25.10
CA TYR A 94 13.53 26.91 26.22
C TYR A 94 12.88 27.32 27.55
N TYR A 95 12.85 26.42 28.52
CA TYR A 95 12.38 26.70 29.86
C TYR A 95 13.47 27.35 30.71
N PHE A 96 14.63 26.72 30.78
CA PHE A 96 15.78 27.15 31.55
C PHE A 96 16.82 27.89 30.73
N GLY A 97 16.97 27.58 29.45
CA GLY A 97 17.88 28.26 28.55
C GLY A 97 17.60 29.77 28.43
N ARG A 98 16.40 30.24 28.82
CA ARG A 98 16.05 31.66 28.90
C ARG A 98 16.95 32.46 29.87
N VAL A 99 17.49 31.82 30.90
CA VAL A 99 18.45 32.44 31.84
C VAL A 99 19.76 32.79 31.11
N LEU A 100 20.07 32.07 30.05
CA LEU A 100 21.23 32.30 29.18
C LEU A 100 20.91 33.14 27.95
N GLY A 101 19.68 33.71 27.86
CA GLY A 101 19.24 34.52 26.73
C GLY A 101 18.69 33.73 25.54
N LEU A 102 18.56 32.40 25.64
CA LEU A 102 17.96 31.55 24.60
C LEU A 102 16.45 31.55 24.75
N THR A 103 15.71 31.95 23.72
CA THR A 103 14.23 32.09 23.79
C THR A 103 13.52 30.84 23.27
N ALA A 104 13.85 30.39 22.10
CA ALA A 104 13.29 29.20 21.43
C ALA A 104 14.23 28.71 20.33
N SER A 105 14.04 27.46 19.90
CA SER A 105 14.69 26.89 18.74
C SER A 105 13.70 26.12 17.88
N PRO A 106 13.84 26.12 16.55
CA PRO A 106 12.98 25.34 15.68
C PRO A 106 13.35 23.86 15.75
N VAL A 107 12.34 23.02 15.89
CA VAL A 107 12.42 21.57 15.60
C VAL A 107 11.84 21.36 14.20
N VAL A 108 12.66 20.81 13.30
CA VAL A 108 12.26 20.52 11.93
C VAL A 108 12.41 19.02 11.68
N VAL A 109 11.39 18.40 11.13
CA VAL A 109 11.38 16.99 10.74
C VAL A 109 10.89 16.87 9.31
N THR A 110 11.43 15.89 8.60
CA THR A 110 11.00 15.58 7.23
C THR A 110 10.79 14.08 7.13
N ALA A 111 9.69 13.68 6.53
CA ALA A 111 9.41 12.29 6.20
C ALA A 111 9.15 12.16 4.69
N THR A 112 9.62 11.06 4.13
CA THR A 112 9.38 10.70 2.72
C THR A 112 8.84 9.28 2.65
N ALA A 113 7.78 9.07 1.86
CA ALA A 113 7.29 7.74 1.52
C ALA A 113 7.34 7.55 0.00
N GLY A 114 7.68 6.33 -0.41
CA GLY A 114 7.68 5.91 -1.80
C GLY A 114 6.76 4.73 -2.03
N LEU A 115 6.24 4.61 -3.25
CA LEU A 115 5.51 3.46 -3.73
C LEU A 115 6.49 2.43 -4.30
N PHE A 116 6.43 1.23 -3.77
CA PHE A 116 7.16 0.07 -4.28
C PHE A 116 6.16 -0.93 -4.84
N THR A 117 6.55 -1.64 -5.87
CA THR A 117 5.73 -2.70 -6.44
C THR A 117 5.52 -3.82 -5.41
N THR A 118 4.40 -4.52 -5.51
CA THR A 118 4.07 -5.64 -4.63
C THR A 118 4.91 -6.85 -4.98
N GLY A 119 5.65 -7.36 -4.01
CA GLY A 119 6.53 -8.53 -4.16
C GLY A 119 5.87 -9.85 -3.77
N SER A 120 4.87 -9.84 -2.87
CA SER A 120 4.13 -11.06 -2.47
C SER A 120 2.71 -10.74 -2.06
N VAL A 121 1.80 -11.69 -2.23
CA VAL A 121 0.35 -11.55 -1.97
C VAL A 121 -0.20 -12.82 -1.33
N THR A 122 -1.09 -12.66 -0.35
CA THR A 122 -1.96 -13.71 0.19
C THR A 122 -3.41 -13.39 -0.15
N GLY A 123 -4.26 -14.38 -0.33
CA GLY A 123 -5.67 -14.17 -0.69
C GLY A 123 -5.92 -13.93 -2.18
N SER A 124 -4.94 -14.19 -3.03
CA SER A 124 -5.06 -14.03 -4.48
C SER A 124 -6.13 -14.91 -5.10
N MET A 125 -6.82 -14.43 -6.13
CA MET A 125 -7.66 -15.30 -6.98
C MET A 125 -6.77 -16.25 -7.82
N PRO A 126 -7.27 -17.49 -8.13
CA PRO A 126 -6.52 -18.48 -8.89
C PRO A 126 -6.57 -18.21 -10.40
N ILE A 127 -6.35 -16.98 -10.81
CA ILE A 127 -6.25 -16.56 -12.22
C ILE A 127 -4.90 -15.89 -12.45
N GLY A 128 -4.16 -16.34 -13.45
CA GLY A 128 -2.94 -15.70 -13.90
C GLY A 128 -3.23 -14.80 -15.10
N LEU A 129 -3.11 -13.49 -14.94
CA LEU A 129 -3.24 -12.55 -16.05
C LEU A 129 -2.03 -12.65 -16.98
N SER A 130 -2.25 -12.42 -18.27
CA SER A 130 -1.14 -12.39 -19.22
C SER A 130 -0.22 -11.18 -18.99
N SER A 131 1.08 -11.41 -18.92
CA SER A 131 2.10 -10.36 -18.85
C SER A 131 2.14 -9.45 -20.09
N GLN A 132 1.49 -9.87 -21.19
CA GLN A 132 1.36 -9.07 -22.42
C GLN A 132 0.22 -8.04 -22.34
N THR A 133 -0.61 -8.05 -21.28
CA THR A 133 -1.71 -7.11 -21.13
C THR A 133 -1.17 -5.77 -20.61
N THR A 134 -1.70 -4.67 -21.16
CA THR A 134 -1.44 -3.33 -20.61
C THR A 134 -2.43 -3.05 -19.49
N TYR A 135 -1.92 -2.64 -18.33
CA TYR A 135 -2.70 -2.39 -17.13
C TYR A 135 -2.77 -0.89 -16.86
N ALA A 136 -3.96 -0.30 -16.98
CA ALA A 136 -4.20 1.11 -16.70
C ALA A 136 -5.34 1.28 -15.70
N TYR A 137 -5.16 2.19 -14.74
CA TYR A 137 -6.16 2.49 -13.71
C TYR A 137 -7.50 2.93 -14.34
N GLY A 138 -8.60 2.35 -13.85
CA GLY A 138 -9.96 2.63 -14.34
C GLY A 138 -10.29 1.97 -15.68
N GLN A 139 -9.35 1.26 -16.30
CA GLN A 139 -9.62 0.56 -17.56
C GLN A 139 -10.50 -0.66 -17.32
N SER A 140 -11.66 -0.70 -17.99
CA SER A 140 -12.54 -1.87 -18.00
C SER A 140 -12.15 -2.80 -19.16
N ILE A 141 -11.98 -4.08 -18.85
CA ILE A 141 -11.59 -5.10 -19.83
C ILE A 141 -12.40 -6.38 -19.59
N THR A 142 -12.75 -7.05 -20.68
CA THR A 142 -13.20 -8.43 -20.66
C THR A 142 -12.01 -9.36 -20.93
N LEU A 143 -11.59 -10.08 -19.92
CA LEU A 143 -10.50 -11.06 -20.00
C LEU A 143 -11.03 -12.35 -20.64
N GLN A 144 -10.34 -12.83 -21.69
CA GLN A 144 -10.67 -14.09 -22.35
C GLN A 144 -9.89 -15.27 -21.76
N PRO A 145 -10.48 -16.46 -21.61
CA PRO A 145 -9.74 -17.64 -21.21
C PRO A 145 -8.68 -18.03 -22.25
N GLY A 146 -7.47 -18.39 -21.80
CA GLY A 146 -6.41 -18.84 -22.72
C GLY A 146 -4.97 -18.55 -22.27
N GLY A 147 -4.73 -17.46 -21.54
CA GLY A 147 -3.43 -17.12 -20.92
C GLY A 147 -2.36 -16.56 -21.87
N GLY A 148 -2.26 -17.00 -23.09
CA GLY A 148 -1.14 -16.74 -24.00
C GLY A 148 -1.17 -15.46 -24.82
N THR A 149 -2.21 -14.64 -24.71
CA THR A 149 -2.37 -13.39 -25.47
C THR A 149 -2.71 -12.22 -24.56
N ALA A 150 -2.60 -10.99 -25.06
CA ALA A 150 -3.06 -9.81 -24.35
C ALA A 150 -4.56 -9.92 -23.99
N ASN A 151 -4.96 -9.39 -22.84
CA ASN A 151 -6.32 -9.45 -22.30
C ASN A 151 -6.84 -10.88 -22.10
N SER A 152 -5.94 -11.83 -21.85
CA SER A 152 -6.27 -13.21 -21.54
C SER A 152 -5.87 -13.59 -20.11
N TRP A 153 -6.45 -14.66 -19.61
CA TRP A 153 -6.14 -15.24 -18.32
C TRP A 153 -6.03 -16.76 -18.38
N GLY A 154 -5.24 -17.34 -17.49
CA GLY A 154 -5.14 -18.78 -17.27
C GLY A 154 -5.59 -19.15 -15.87
N ALA A 155 -6.34 -20.25 -15.74
CA ALA A 155 -6.64 -20.80 -14.42
C ALA A 155 -5.35 -21.33 -13.76
N LEU A 156 -5.19 -21.09 -12.47
CA LEU A 156 -4.04 -21.53 -11.68
C LEU A 156 -4.44 -22.66 -10.72
N ALA A 157 -3.59 -23.69 -10.66
CA ALA A 157 -3.71 -24.78 -9.66
C ALA A 157 -3.01 -24.35 -8.37
N LEU A 158 -3.69 -23.55 -7.55
CA LEU A 158 -3.16 -23.03 -6.29
C LEU A 158 -3.60 -23.91 -5.10
N GLY A 159 -2.64 -24.65 -4.56
CA GLY A 159 -2.85 -25.53 -3.39
C GLY A 159 -3.63 -26.81 -3.69
N CYS A 160 -4.40 -26.88 -4.77
CA CYS A 160 -5.18 -28.02 -5.20
C CYS A 160 -5.59 -27.89 -6.67
N THR A 161 -6.18 -28.94 -7.23
CA THR A 161 -6.64 -29.00 -8.62
C THR A 161 -8.12 -29.32 -8.71
N GLY A 162 -8.72 -29.07 -9.87
CA GLY A 162 -10.10 -29.43 -10.18
C GLY A 162 -11.12 -28.34 -9.91
N ALA A 163 -12.32 -28.54 -10.44
CA ALA A 163 -13.39 -27.54 -10.52
C ALA A 163 -13.81 -26.94 -9.17
N ASN A 164 -13.99 -27.79 -8.15
CA ASN A 164 -14.45 -27.35 -6.84
C ASN A 164 -13.40 -26.52 -6.10
N CYS A 165 -12.14 -26.96 -6.14
CA CYS A 165 -11.02 -26.22 -5.56
C CYS A 165 -10.86 -24.86 -6.22
N TYR A 166 -10.82 -24.84 -7.53
CA TYR A 166 -10.70 -23.61 -8.32
C TYR A 166 -11.85 -22.62 -8.01
N SER A 167 -13.11 -23.09 -8.03
CA SER A 167 -14.28 -22.26 -7.74
C SER A 167 -14.27 -21.71 -6.30
N ASN A 168 -13.83 -22.52 -5.33
CA ASN A 168 -13.69 -22.08 -3.94
C ASN A 168 -12.60 -21.00 -3.77
N ASN A 169 -11.43 -21.18 -4.42
CA ASN A 169 -10.36 -20.19 -4.41
C ASN A 169 -10.76 -18.91 -5.19
N LEU A 170 -11.61 -19.01 -6.21
CA LEU A 170 -12.18 -17.84 -6.85
C LEU A 170 -13.08 -17.04 -5.90
N ALA A 171 -13.94 -17.72 -5.15
CA ALA A 171 -14.86 -17.09 -4.21
C ALA A 171 -14.13 -16.45 -3.03
N ASN A 172 -13.18 -17.17 -2.40
CA ASN A 172 -12.61 -16.83 -1.10
C ASN A 172 -11.15 -16.34 -1.16
N GLY A 173 -10.46 -16.52 -2.28
CA GLY A 173 -9.02 -16.33 -2.41
C GLY A 173 -8.19 -17.55 -1.97
N TYR A 174 -6.99 -17.65 -2.49
CA TYR A 174 -6.02 -18.67 -2.09
C TYR A 174 -5.34 -18.29 -0.77
N SER A 175 -5.40 -19.17 0.22
CA SER A 175 -4.87 -18.89 1.56
C SER A 175 -3.33 -18.90 1.66
N GLY A 176 -2.64 -19.45 0.67
CA GLY A 176 -1.17 -19.41 0.61
C GLY A 176 -0.64 -18.08 0.10
N THR A 177 0.67 -17.88 0.25
CA THR A 177 1.37 -16.70 -0.24
C THR A 177 1.96 -17.00 -1.62
N LEU A 178 1.75 -16.07 -2.55
CA LEU A 178 2.40 -16.05 -3.87
C LEU A 178 3.46 -14.94 -3.88
N THR A 179 4.62 -15.23 -4.45
CA THR A 179 5.76 -14.30 -4.52
C THR A 179 6.18 -14.11 -5.98
N VAL A 180 6.67 -12.92 -6.32
CA VAL A 180 7.27 -12.68 -7.65
C VAL A 180 8.44 -13.62 -7.88
N GLY A 181 8.43 -14.29 -9.03
CA GLY A 181 9.39 -15.33 -9.39
C GLY A 181 8.91 -16.77 -9.08
N ASP A 182 7.84 -16.94 -8.30
CA ASP A 182 7.25 -18.27 -8.10
C ASP A 182 6.79 -18.85 -9.42
N ILE A 183 7.06 -20.14 -9.64
CA ILE A 183 6.59 -20.87 -10.81
C ILE A 183 5.25 -21.49 -10.47
N VAL A 184 4.20 -21.03 -11.12
CA VAL A 184 2.83 -21.50 -10.87
C VAL A 184 2.33 -22.37 -12.01
N PRO A 185 1.70 -23.54 -11.72
CA PRO A 185 1.09 -24.39 -12.73
C PRO A 185 -0.28 -23.83 -13.15
N ASN A 186 -0.59 -23.95 -14.45
CA ASN A 186 -1.97 -23.75 -14.87
C ASN A 186 -2.84 -24.94 -14.44
N ASP A 187 -4.16 -24.71 -14.37
CA ASP A 187 -5.17 -25.76 -14.16
C ASP A 187 -5.95 -25.97 -15.46
N PRO A 188 -5.48 -26.86 -16.36
CA PRO A 188 -6.05 -27.04 -17.68
C PRO A 188 -7.49 -27.61 -17.63
N GLY A 189 -8.18 -27.47 -18.75
CA GLY A 189 -9.56 -27.93 -18.94
C GLY A 189 -10.57 -26.80 -18.85
N SER A 190 -11.83 -27.11 -19.25
CA SER A 190 -12.89 -26.09 -19.24
C SER A 190 -13.24 -25.65 -17.84
N LYS A 191 -13.11 -24.36 -17.55
CA LYS A 191 -13.42 -23.74 -16.27
C LYS A 191 -14.68 -22.85 -16.34
N THR A 192 -15.42 -22.87 -17.42
CA THR A 192 -16.58 -21.97 -17.66
C THR A 192 -17.58 -21.96 -16.49
N GLY A 193 -18.08 -23.14 -16.10
CA GLY A 193 -19.00 -23.26 -14.96
C GLY A 193 -18.40 -22.86 -13.63
N PRO A 194 -17.24 -23.43 -13.22
CA PRO A 194 -16.54 -23.05 -11.99
C PRO A 194 -16.17 -21.57 -11.90
N THR A 195 -15.78 -20.93 -13.02
CA THR A 195 -15.52 -19.50 -13.07
C THR A 195 -16.75 -18.68 -12.79
N SER A 196 -17.85 -18.99 -13.49
CA SER A 196 -19.12 -18.26 -13.30
C SER A 196 -19.63 -18.39 -11.87
N THR A 197 -19.56 -19.58 -11.28
CA THR A 197 -20.01 -19.83 -9.90
C THR A 197 -19.12 -19.09 -8.88
N GLY A 198 -17.80 -19.21 -8.99
CA GLY A 198 -16.87 -18.58 -8.06
C GLY A 198 -16.93 -17.04 -8.12
N ILE A 199 -17.00 -16.48 -9.32
CA ILE A 199 -17.15 -15.02 -9.51
C ILE A 199 -18.50 -14.52 -8.97
N ALA A 200 -19.61 -15.21 -9.23
CA ALA A 200 -20.92 -14.85 -8.68
C ALA A 200 -20.91 -14.84 -7.15
N SER A 201 -20.31 -15.86 -6.53
CA SER A 201 -20.18 -15.93 -5.06
C SER A 201 -19.35 -14.76 -4.51
N ARG A 202 -18.25 -14.42 -5.17
CA ARG A 202 -17.39 -13.29 -4.77
C ARG A 202 -18.13 -11.96 -4.87
N ILE A 203 -18.86 -11.73 -5.96
CA ILE A 203 -19.64 -10.50 -6.15
C ILE A 203 -20.72 -10.38 -5.06
N ALA A 204 -21.48 -11.46 -4.80
CA ALA A 204 -22.51 -11.47 -3.77
C ALA A 204 -21.94 -11.18 -2.37
N ALA A 205 -20.76 -11.73 -2.05
CA ALA A 205 -20.08 -11.46 -0.81
C ALA A 205 -19.60 -10.00 -0.71
N GLY A 206 -19.06 -9.43 -1.80
CA GLY A 206 -18.66 -8.03 -1.88
C GLY A 206 -19.87 -7.08 -1.72
N GLU A 207 -20.98 -7.35 -2.39
CA GLU A 207 -22.22 -6.57 -2.26
C GLU A 207 -22.83 -6.64 -0.87
N SER A 208 -22.67 -7.77 -0.19
CA SER A 208 -23.10 -7.92 1.21
C SER A 208 -22.22 -7.16 2.19
N GLY A 209 -20.91 -7.11 1.93
CA GLY A 209 -19.93 -6.45 2.81
C GLY A 209 -19.81 -4.94 2.58
N ASP A 210 -20.02 -4.49 1.35
CA ASP A 210 -19.95 -3.08 0.94
C ASP A 210 -21.09 -2.76 -0.05
N PRO A 211 -22.33 -2.60 0.45
CA PRO A 211 -23.46 -2.28 -0.39
C PRO A 211 -23.27 -0.93 -1.10
N GLY A 212 -23.29 -0.95 -2.43
CA GLY A 212 -23.09 0.25 -3.25
C GLY A 212 -21.61 0.62 -3.48
N GLY A 213 -20.67 -0.20 -3.04
CA GLY A 213 -19.25 -0.07 -3.38
C GLY A 213 -19.03 -0.14 -4.90
N THR A 214 -18.11 0.68 -5.39
CA THR A 214 -17.73 0.76 -6.81
C THR A 214 -16.24 0.61 -6.96
N TRP A 215 -15.74 0.35 -8.16
CA TRP A 215 -14.32 0.23 -8.43
C TRP A 215 -13.49 1.45 -8.00
N SER A 216 -14.10 2.65 -7.99
CA SER A 216 -13.45 3.91 -7.60
C SER A 216 -13.72 4.35 -6.15
N ASN A 217 -14.69 3.71 -5.50
CA ASN A 217 -15.05 4.00 -4.11
C ASN A 217 -15.59 2.73 -3.44
N HIS A 218 -14.70 2.02 -2.74
CA HIS A 218 -14.99 0.76 -2.06
C HIS A 218 -14.19 0.67 -0.75
N THR A 219 -14.61 -0.20 0.14
CA THR A 219 -13.84 -0.52 1.35
C THR A 219 -12.68 -1.47 1.01
N MET A 220 -11.63 -1.45 1.83
CA MET A 220 -10.47 -2.35 1.66
C MET A 220 -10.82 -3.84 1.86
N THR A 221 -12.00 -4.12 2.42
CA THR A 221 -12.50 -5.47 2.69
C THR A 221 -13.48 -5.96 1.64
N ASP A 222 -13.83 -5.14 0.64
CA ASP A 222 -14.74 -5.54 -0.44
C ASP A 222 -14.12 -6.68 -1.26
N GLN A 223 -14.81 -7.79 -1.31
CA GLN A 223 -14.29 -8.99 -1.99
C GLN A 223 -14.26 -8.87 -3.52
N ARG A 224 -14.93 -7.87 -4.10
CA ARG A 224 -14.83 -7.57 -5.54
C ARG A 224 -13.47 -6.95 -5.89
N ALA A 225 -12.80 -6.28 -4.94
CA ALA A 225 -11.44 -5.79 -5.06
C ALA A 225 -10.45 -6.91 -4.69
N VAL A 226 -9.65 -7.37 -5.65
CA VAL A 226 -8.75 -8.51 -5.42
C VAL A 226 -7.44 -8.33 -6.17
N ILE A 227 -6.38 -8.88 -5.60
CA ILE A 227 -5.07 -8.93 -6.25
C ILE A 227 -4.90 -10.27 -6.93
N VAL A 228 -4.39 -10.25 -8.16
CA VAL A 228 -4.14 -11.43 -8.98
C VAL A 228 -2.71 -11.42 -9.52
N PRO A 229 -2.07 -12.59 -9.67
CA PRO A 229 -0.74 -12.66 -10.25
C PRO A 229 -0.79 -12.38 -11.76
N VAL A 230 0.23 -11.71 -12.23
CA VAL A 230 0.55 -11.55 -13.66
C VAL A 230 1.62 -12.57 -14.00
N VAL A 231 1.31 -13.47 -14.91
CA VAL A 231 2.13 -14.63 -15.23
C VAL A 231 2.63 -14.55 -16.67
N ASP A 232 3.87 -14.90 -16.86
CA ASP A 232 4.41 -15.06 -18.22
C ASP A 232 4.01 -16.44 -18.76
N TRP A 233 3.07 -16.42 -19.69
CA TRP A 233 2.57 -17.59 -20.40
C TRP A 233 3.27 -17.83 -21.74
N THR A 234 4.41 -17.20 -22.00
CA THR A 234 5.14 -17.36 -23.27
C THR A 234 5.51 -18.82 -23.51
N GLY A 235 5.09 -19.32 -24.66
CA GLY A 235 5.33 -20.72 -25.03
C GLY A 235 4.43 -21.75 -24.36
N CYS A 236 3.45 -21.29 -23.54
CA CYS A 236 2.47 -22.19 -22.91
C CYS A 236 1.50 -22.77 -23.94
N ASN A 237 1.42 -24.11 -24.01
CA ASN A 237 0.45 -24.83 -24.81
C ASN A 237 -0.01 -26.08 -24.03
N GLY A 238 -1.29 -26.08 -23.61
CA GLY A 238 -1.85 -27.15 -22.80
C GLY A 238 -1.49 -27.04 -21.31
N SER A 239 -0.98 -28.08 -20.70
CA SER A 239 -0.49 -28.08 -19.32
C SER A 239 0.90 -27.49 -19.26
N CYS A 240 1.07 -26.42 -18.50
CA CYS A 240 2.31 -25.67 -18.40
C CYS A 240 2.48 -24.98 -17.06
N THR A 241 3.63 -24.41 -16.85
CA THR A 241 3.95 -23.53 -15.72
C THR A 241 4.47 -22.21 -16.22
N GLY A 242 4.25 -21.14 -15.45
CA GLY A 242 4.79 -19.82 -15.77
C GLY A 242 5.27 -19.09 -14.51
N PRO A 243 6.29 -18.24 -14.64
CA PRO A 243 6.75 -17.40 -13.54
C PRO A 243 5.76 -16.26 -13.27
N ILE A 244 5.56 -15.93 -11.99
CA ILE A 244 4.87 -14.72 -11.57
C ILE A 244 5.78 -13.52 -11.83
N MET A 245 5.38 -12.62 -12.72
CA MET A 245 6.14 -11.41 -13.07
C MET A 245 5.83 -10.25 -12.15
N GLY A 246 4.65 -10.27 -11.50
CA GLY A 246 4.16 -9.25 -10.60
C GLY A 246 2.70 -9.49 -10.25
N PHE A 247 2.05 -8.47 -9.73
CA PHE A 247 0.65 -8.54 -9.32
C PHE A 247 -0.14 -7.36 -9.86
N SER A 248 -1.43 -7.57 -10.12
CA SER A 248 -2.36 -6.52 -10.51
C SER A 248 -3.56 -6.53 -9.59
N ALA A 249 -4.06 -5.33 -9.24
CA ALA A 249 -5.30 -5.19 -8.51
C ALA A 249 -6.45 -4.98 -9.49
N ILE A 250 -7.48 -5.76 -9.33
CA ILE A 250 -8.68 -5.75 -10.19
C ILE A 250 -9.95 -5.67 -9.36
N TRP A 251 -10.95 -5.00 -9.93
CA TRP A 251 -12.32 -5.03 -9.47
C TRP A 251 -13.12 -5.94 -10.39
N VAL A 252 -13.73 -6.96 -9.82
CA VAL A 252 -14.51 -7.95 -10.56
C VAL A 252 -15.95 -7.47 -10.72
N THR A 253 -16.43 -7.36 -11.97
CA THR A 253 -17.79 -6.91 -12.28
C THR A 253 -18.72 -8.03 -12.76
N GLY A 254 -18.17 -9.17 -13.22
CA GLY A 254 -18.96 -10.30 -13.68
C GLY A 254 -18.16 -11.35 -14.41
N ALA A 255 -18.86 -12.43 -14.79
CA ALA A 255 -18.33 -13.46 -15.67
C ALA A 255 -19.42 -13.92 -16.63
N ASN A 256 -19.04 -14.20 -17.87
CA ASN A 256 -19.93 -14.73 -18.91
C ASN A 256 -19.19 -15.70 -19.84
N GLY A 257 -19.65 -16.95 -19.92
CA GLY A 257 -19.08 -17.95 -20.81
C GLY A 257 -17.59 -18.25 -20.58
N GLY A 258 -17.08 -18.09 -19.34
CA GLY A 258 -15.68 -18.21 -18.98
C GLY A 258 -14.87 -16.91 -19.11
N ALA A 259 -15.37 -15.91 -19.81
CA ALA A 259 -14.79 -14.56 -19.81
C ALA A 259 -15.06 -13.87 -18.48
N ILE A 260 -14.11 -13.07 -17.97
CA ILE A 260 -14.20 -12.32 -16.72
C ILE A 260 -14.17 -10.84 -17.03
N ASN A 261 -15.18 -10.10 -16.58
CA ASN A 261 -15.23 -8.66 -16.69
C ASN A 261 -14.59 -8.01 -15.48
N ILE A 262 -13.65 -7.14 -15.69
CA ILE A 262 -12.89 -6.47 -14.63
C ILE A 262 -12.70 -4.98 -14.93
N VAL A 263 -12.36 -4.25 -13.88
CA VAL A 263 -11.76 -2.91 -13.97
C VAL A 263 -10.41 -2.96 -13.25
N PHE A 264 -9.37 -2.42 -13.87
CA PHE A 264 -8.07 -2.29 -13.18
C PHE A 264 -8.14 -1.21 -12.12
N ILE A 265 -7.79 -1.55 -10.89
CA ILE A 265 -7.73 -0.64 -9.76
C ILE A 265 -6.29 -0.59 -9.24
N GLY A 266 -5.76 0.62 -9.02
CA GLY A 266 -4.51 0.78 -8.28
C GLY A 266 -4.78 0.51 -6.80
N SER A 267 -4.02 -0.35 -6.17
CA SER A 267 -4.21 -0.69 -4.75
C SER A 267 -2.88 -0.70 -4.02
N ALA A 268 -2.82 -0.05 -2.87
CA ALA A 268 -1.83 -0.33 -1.85
C ALA A 268 -2.29 -1.55 -1.06
N ALA A 269 -1.80 -2.73 -1.40
CA ALA A 269 -2.22 -3.96 -0.75
C ALA A 269 -1.61 -4.09 0.65
N SER A 270 -2.44 -4.30 1.67
CA SER A 270 -1.98 -4.64 3.01
C SER A 270 -1.43 -6.08 3.05
N GLY A 271 -0.39 -6.32 3.83
CA GLY A 271 0.18 -7.67 4.01
C GLY A 271 1.18 -8.12 2.95
N THR A 272 1.52 -7.28 1.98
CA THR A 272 2.48 -7.58 0.91
C THR A 272 3.89 -7.12 1.25
N THR A 273 4.91 -7.82 0.76
CA THR A 273 6.29 -7.33 0.84
C THR A 273 6.57 -6.36 -0.31
N PRO A 274 7.23 -5.21 -0.06
CA PRO A 274 7.64 -4.32 -1.14
C PRO A 274 8.75 -4.95 -1.98
N SER A 275 8.75 -4.70 -3.28
CA SER A 275 9.81 -5.11 -4.19
C SER A 275 10.30 -3.91 -5.01
N ARG A 276 11.61 -3.81 -5.18
CA ARG A 276 12.25 -2.81 -6.06
C ARG A 276 12.49 -3.34 -7.47
N THR A 277 12.38 -4.64 -7.66
CA THR A 277 12.73 -5.34 -8.91
C THR A 277 11.53 -5.95 -9.63
N ALA A 278 10.37 -6.06 -8.97
CA ALA A 278 9.16 -6.56 -9.59
C ALA A 278 8.65 -5.57 -10.65
N ALA A 279 8.18 -6.10 -11.78
CA ALA A 279 7.56 -5.29 -12.82
C ALA A 279 6.27 -4.62 -12.30
N ASN A 280 6.00 -3.42 -12.80
CA ASN A 280 4.85 -2.65 -12.39
C ASN A 280 3.60 -3.05 -13.18
N PHE A 281 2.67 -3.70 -12.52
CA PHE A 281 1.35 -4.06 -13.05
C PHE A 281 0.20 -3.42 -12.28
N GLY A 282 0.45 -2.25 -11.66
CA GLY A 282 -0.58 -1.43 -11.00
C GLY A 282 -0.81 -1.72 -9.51
N THR A 283 -0.03 -2.61 -8.88
CA THR A 283 -0.08 -2.80 -7.43
C THR A 283 1.15 -2.21 -6.76
N TYR A 284 0.90 -1.43 -5.70
CA TYR A 284 1.96 -0.74 -4.98
C TYR A 284 1.79 -0.90 -3.47
N ARG A 285 2.88 -0.73 -2.75
CA ARG A 285 2.92 -0.55 -1.31
C ARG A 285 3.65 0.74 -0.96
N ALA A 286 3.05 1.56 -0.12
CA ALA A 286 3.71 2.71 0.45
C ALA A 286 4.69 2.27 1.54
N VAL A 287 5.91 2.78 1.48
CA VAL A 287 6.99 2.50 2.45
C VAL A 287 7.72 3.80 2.76
N LEU A 288 8.08 4.01 4.02
CA LEU A 288 8.98 5.11 4.40
C LEU A 288 10.35 4.90 3.73
N VAL A 289 10.87 5.99 3.16
CA VAL A 289 12.19 6.03 2.52
C VAL A 289 13.05 6.98 3.36
N ASN A 290 14.03 6.43 4.03
CA ASN A 290 15.01 7.20 4.81
C ASN A 290 16.19 7.61 3.93
#